data_960b4b747f087e73efd2762a255c5f13
#
_entry.id   960b4b747f087e73efd2762a255c5f13
#
_cell.length_a   1.000
_cell.length_b   1.000
_cell.length_c   1.000
_cell.angle_alpha   90.00
_cell.angle_beta   90.00
_cell.angle_gamma   90.00
#
_symmetry.space_group_name_H-M   'P 1'
#
loop_
_entity.id
_entity.type
_entity.pdbx_description
1 polymer ?
#
loop_
_entity_poly.entity_id
_entity_poly.type
_entity_poly.pdbx_seq_one_letter_code
_entity_poly.pdbx_strand_id
1 'polypeptide(L)'
;MTIRIAINGFGRIGRSVLRALYESGRRAEIKVVAINELADAEGMAHLLKYDSTHGRFDWDVRQERDVLYVGDDAIRLLHQKEINQLPWGDLGVDIVLDCSGIYGKRADGEMHLASGAKKVLFSHPGSSDLDATVIYGVNHQQL
;
A
#
# COMPACT_ATOMS: atom_id res chain seq x y z
N MET A 1 14.76 4.92 -12.36
CA MET A 1 14.74 4.55 -10.92
C MET A 1 13.34 4.12 -10.53
N THR A 2 13.22 3.00 -9.86
CA THR A 2 11.92 2.48 -9.44
C THR A 2 11.65 2.86 -7.98
N ILE A 3 10.50 3.46 -7.72
CA ILE A 3 10.05 3.77 -6.36
C ILE A 3 9.41 2.53 -5.75
N ARG A 4 9.90 2.10 -4.61
CA ARG A 4 9.41 0.91 -3.92
C ARG A 4 8.38 1.33 -2.87
N ILE A 5 7.16 0.85 -3.01
CA ILE A 5 6.08 1.20 -2.08
C ILE A 5 5.57 -0.03 -1.33
N ALA A 6 5.03 0.23 -0.16
CA ALA A 6 4.30 -0.77 0.62
C ALA A 6 2.92 -0.21 0.95
N ILE A 7 1.95 -1.09 1.07
CA ILE A 7 0.57 -0.72 1.41
C ILE A 7 0.26 -1.30 2.79
N ASN A 8 -0.09 -0.45 3.74
CA ASN A 8 -0.57 -0.87 5.05
C ASN A 8 -2.10 -0.78 5.06
N GLY A 9 -2.74 -1.93 5.11
CA GLY A 9 -4.19 -2.04 4.98
C GLY A 9 -4.63 -2.29 3.54
N PHE A 10 -5.18 -3.48 3.30
CA PHE A 10 -5.60 -3.90 1.95
C PHE A 10 -7.11 -4.04 1.84
N GLY A 11 -7.81 -3.03 2.35
CA GLY A 11 -9.24 -2.88 2.16
C GLY A 11 -9.56 -2.34 0.77
N ARG A 12 -10.72 -1.73 0.63
CA ARG A 12 -11.20 -1.21 -0.66
C ARG A 12 -10.20 -0.21 -1.27
N ILE A 13 -9.69 0.72 -0.47
CA ILE A 13 -8.78 1.77 -0.97
C ILE A 13 -7.44 1.17 -1.38
N GLY A 14 -6.83 0.33 -0.54
CA GLY A 14 -5.55 -0.31 -0.87
C GLY A 14 -5.64 -1.15 -2.13
N ARG A 15 -6.71 -1.93 -2.29
CA ARG A 15 -6.95 -2.71 -3.51
C ARG A 15 -7.14 -1.83 -4.74
N SER A 16 -7.87 -0.72 -4.59
CA SER A 16 -8.08 0.22 -5.70
C SER A 16 -6.78 0.87 -6.15
N VAL A 17 -5.91 1.21 -5.21
CA VAL A 17 -4.59 1.79 -5.53
C VAL A 17 -3.75 0.78 -6.31
N LEU A 18 -3.69 -0.47 -5.88
CA LEU A 18 -2.93 -1.51 -6.57
C LEU A 18 -3.47 -1.73 -7.99
N ARG A 19 -4.78 -1.87 -8.14
CA ARG A 19 -5.41 -2.05 -9.46
C ARG A 19 -5.12 -0.87 -10.38
N ALA A 20 -5.25 0.36 -9.88
CA ALA A 20 -4.99 1.56 -10.65
C ALA A 20 -3.54 1.62 -11.13
N LEU A 21 -2.59 1.20 -10.29
CA LEU A 21 -1.18 1.16 -10.69
C LEU A 21 -0.97 0.23 -11.90
N TYR A 22 -1.54 -0.98 -11.84
CA TYR A 22 -1.39 -1.94 -12.93
C TYR A 22 -2.15 -1.53 -14.19
N GLU A 23 -3.30 -0.92 -14.04
CA GLU A 23 -4.12 -0.46 -15.16
C GLU A 23 -3.54 0.79 -15.83
N SER A 24 -2.79 1.62 -15.08
CA SER A 24 -2.19 2.85 -15.61
C SER A 24 -0.91 2.63 -16.42
N GLY A 25 -0.31 1.44 -16.36
CA GLY A 25 0.94 1.15 -17.03
C GLY A 25 2.19 1.71 -16.37
N ARG A 26 2.12 2.17 -15.12
CA ARG A 26 3.25 2.78 -14.42
C ARG A 26 4.11 1.82 -13.61
N ARG A 27 4.00 0.54 -13.86
CA ARG A 27 4.76 -0.50 -13.13
C ARG A 27 6.28 -0.35 -13.22
N ALA A 28 6.77 0.26 -14.29
CA ALA A 28 8.21 0.48 -14.46
C ALA A 28 8.73 1.56 -13.50
N GLU A 29 7.89 2.49 -13.08
CA GLU A 29 8.24 3.61 -12.22
C GLU A 29 7.98 3.31 -10.74
N ILE A 30 6.93 2.56 -10.45
CA ILE A 30 6.45 2.28 -9.09
C ILE A 30 6.25 0.79 -8.92
N LYS A 31 6.84 0.24 -7.88
CA LYS A 31 6.72 -1.19 -7.57
C LYS A 31 6.15 -1.38 -6.18
N VAL A 32 5.05 -2.13 -6.07
CA VAL A 32 4.54 -2.57 -4.78
C VAL A 32 5.36 -3.77 -4.33
N VAL A 33 6.09 -3.64 -3.23
CA VAL A 33 6.97 -4.70 -2.72
C VAL A 33 6.36 -5.48 -1.57
N ALA A 34 5.42 -4.88 -0.84
CA ALA A 34 4.78 -5.52 0.30
C ALA A 34 3.40 -4.94 0.56
N ILE A 35 2.55 -5.78 1.14
CA ILE A 35 1.22 -5.40 1.63
C ILE A 35 1.10 -5.97 3.03
N ASN A 36 0.73 -5.13 3.98
CA ASN A 36 0.42 -5.56 5.35
C ASN A 36 -1.08 -5.53 5.55
N GLU A 37 -1.66 -6.67 5.92
CA GLU A 37 -3.09 -6.80 6.13
C GLU A 37 -3.34 -7.93 7.14
N LEU A 38 -4.29 -7.75 8.06
CA LEU A 38 -4.62 -8.74 9.07
C LEU A 38 -5.47 -9.89 8.51
N ALA A 39 -6.16 -9.69 7.40
CA ALA A 39 -6.91 -10.73 6.72
C ALA A 39 -5.95 -11.78 6.11
N ASP A 40 -6.47 -12.98 5.84
CA ASP A 40 -5.66 -14.05 5.27
C ASP A 40 -5.28 -13.77 3.80
N ALA A 41 -4.19 -14.42 3.38
CA ALA A 41 -3.62 -14.20 2.05
C ALA A 41 -4.57 -14.65 0.93
N GLU A 42 -5.27 -15.75 1.13
CA GLU A 42 -6.21 -16.27 0.14
C GLU A 42 -7.37 -15.31 -0.09
N GLY A 43 -7.94 -14.78 1.01
CA GLY A 43 -9.01 -13.78 0.94
C GLY A 43 -8.56 -12.50 0.27
N MET A 44 -7.34 -12.06 0.53
CA MET A 44 -6.75 -10.88 -0.12
C MET A 44 -6.65 -11.07 -1.63
N ALA A 45 -6.15 -12.21 -2.08
CA ALA A 45 -6.01 -12.51 -3.50
C ALA A 45 -7.38 -12.56 -4.18
N HIS A 46 -8.36 -13.21 -3.56
CA HIS A 46 -9.71 -13.29 -4.10
C HIS A 46 -10.35 -11.91 -4.25
N LEU A 47 -10.24 -11.06 -3.22
CA LEU A 47 -10.82 -9.72 -3.25
C LEU A 47 -10.13 -8.80 -4.27
N LEU A 48 -8.85 -8.99 -4.50
CA LEU A 48 -8.14 -8.25 -5.55
C LEU A 48 -8.65 -8.65 -6.93
N LYS A 49 -8.82 -9.94 -7.17
CA LYS A 49 -9.25 -10.45 -8.47
C LYS A 49 -10.70 -10.09 -8.79
N TYR A 50 -11.58 -10.16 -7.80
CA TYR A 50 -13.03 -9.98 -7.99
C TYR A 50 -13.54 -8.86 -7.08
N ASP A 51 -13.78 -7.70 -7.66
CA ASP A 51 -14.34 -6.55 -6.95
C ASP A 51 -15.78 -6.34 -7.40
N SER A 52 -16.71 -6.21 -6.45
CA SER A 52 -18.13 -6.04 -6.75
C SER A 52 -18.44 -4.70 -7.42
N THR A 53 -17.60 -3.70 -7.21
CA THR A 53 -17.80 -2.35 -7.77
C THR A 53 -17.07 -2.17 -9.10
N HIS A 54 -15.81 -2.63 -9.18
CA HIS A 54 -14.92 -2.40 -10.33
C HIS A 54 -14.81 -3.63 -11.23
N GLY A 55 -15.43 -4.75 -10.85
CA GLY A 55 -15.43 -5.96 -11.63
C GLY A 55 -14.13 -6.77 -11.52
N ARG A 56 -13.95 -7.68 -12.47
CA ARG A 56 -12.79 -8.56 -12.49
C ARG A 56 -11.54 -7.79 -12.91
N PHE A 57 -10.45 -8.01 -12.17
CA PHE A 57 -9.13 -7.48 -12.51
C PHE A 57 -8.53 -8.31 -13.65
N ASP A 58 -8.04 -7.66 -14.70
CA ASP A 58 -7.55 -8.35 -15.90
C ASP A 58 -6.17 -9.01 -15.74
N TRP A 59 -5.43 -8.61 -14.73
CA TRP A 59 -4.13 -9.22 -14.44
C TRP A 59 -4.30 -10.58 -13.78
N ASP A 60 -3.40 -11.51 -14.06
CA ASP A 60 -3.36 -12.79 -13.40
C ASP A 60 -2.97 -12.60 -11.93
N VAL A 61 -3.77 -13.13 -11.02
CA VAL A 61 -3.54 -13.04 -9.57
C VAL A 61 -3.42 -14.43 -9.00
N ARG A 62 -2.28 -14.72 -8.38
CA ARG A 62 -2.03 -15.97 -7.67
C ARG A 62 -1.56 -15.67 -6.26
N GLN A 63 -1.82 -16.55 -5.35
CA GLN A 63 -1.30 -16.46 -3.99
C GLN A 63 -0.62 -17.78 -3.65
N GLU A 64 0.56 -17.71 -3.08
CA GLU A 64 1.32 -18.86 -2.62
C GLU A 64 1.96 -18.51 -1.30
N ARG A 65 1.47 -19.09 -0.20
CA ARG A 65 1.87 -18.75 1.17
C ARG A 65 1.70 -17.24 1.40
N ASP A 66 2.74 -16.55 1.84
CA ASP A 66 2.72 -15.11 2.12
C ASP A 66 3.25 -14.28 0.95
N VAL A 67 3.01 -14.75 -0.28
CA VAL A 67 3.36 -14.01 -1.49
C VAL A 67 2.14 -13.90 -2.39
N LEU A 68 1.86 -12.69 -2.83
CA LEU A 68 0.83 -12.39 -3.82
C LEU A 68 1.53 -12.15 -5.14
N TYR A 69 1.18 -12.93 -6.16
CA TYR A 69 1.70 -12.74 -7.52
C TYR A 69 0.67 -12.02 -8.35
N VAL A 70 1.06 -10.89 -8.93
CA VAL A 70 0.23 -10.13 -9.88
C VAL A 70 1.01 -10.09 -11.18
N GLY A 71 0.57 -10.86 -12.19
CA GLY A 71 1.39 -11.14 -13.35
C GLY A 71 2.68 -11.82 -12.90
N ASP A 72 3.82 -11.25 -13.28
CA ASP A 72 5.14 -11.74 -12.90
C ASP A 72 5.68 -11.11 -11.62
N ASP A 73 4.98 -10.15 -11.04
CA ASP A 73 5.43 -9.44 -9.85
C ASP A 73 5.09 -10.21 -8.58
N ALA A 74 6.08 -10.35 -7.70
CA ALA A 74 5.90 -10.97 -6.39
C ALA A 74 5.80 -9.89 -5.32
N ILE A 75 4.70 -9.90 -4.56
CA ILE A 75 4.42 -8.94 -3.50
C ILE A 75 4.38 -9.71 -2.19
N ARG A 76 5.20 -9.30 -1.23
CA ARG A 76 5.23 -9.96 0.07
C ARG A 76 4.02 -9.57 0.91
N LEU A 77 3.35 -10.56 1.48
CA LEU A 77 2.21 -10.35 2.38
C LEU A 77 2.68 -10.42 3.83
N LEU A 78 2.30 -9.43 4.60
CA LEU A 78 2.60 -9.33 6.02
C LEU A 78 1.29 -9.25 6.78
N HIS A 79 1.29 -9.72 8.03
CA HIS A 79 0.09 -9.79 8.87
C HIS A 79 0.37 -9.22 10.26
N GLN A 80 1.06 -8.07 10.32
CA GLN A 80 1.46 -7.45 11.57
C GLN A 80 0.45 -6.42 12.04
N LYS A 81 0.02 -6.55 13.28
CA LYS A 81 -0.89 -5.60 13.89
C LYS A 81 -0.19 -4.28 14.26
N GLU A 82 1.06 -4.37 14.70
CA GLU A 82 1.82 -3.22 15.20
C GLU A 82 2.75 -2.67 14.12
N ILE A 83 2.71 -1.36 13.90
CA ILE A 83 3.55 -0.69 12.89
C ILE A 83 5.03 -0.95 13.15
N ASN A 84 5.46 -0.95 14.41
CA ASN A 84 6.86 -1.11 14.77
C ASN A 84 7.40 -2.52 14.50
N GLN A 85 6.57 -3.47 14.11
CA GLN A 85 6.97 -4.82 13.70
C GLN A 85 7.13 -4.96 12.18
N LEU A 86 6.89 -3.90 11.42
CA LEU A 86 6.94 -3.95 9.97
C LEU A 86 8.37 -3.75 9.47
N PRO A 87 8.89 -4.64 8.59
CA PRO A 87 10.29 -4.61 8.17
C PRO A 87 10.53 -3.71 6.95
N TRP A 88 10.08 -2.46 7.01
CA TRP A 88 10.16 -1.56 5.85
C TRP A 88 11.60 -1.31 5.39
N GLY A 89 12.52 -1.16 6.35
CA GLY A 89 13.94 -0.97 6.03
C GLY A 89 14.54 -2.16 5.30
N ASP A 90 14.25 -3.38 5.78
CA ASP A 90 14.77 -4.61 5.18
C ASP A 90 14.22 -4.84 3.77
N LEU A 91 13.01 -4.38 3.50
CA LEU A 91 12.38 -4.51 2.20
C LEU A 91 12.70 -3.36 1.26
N GLY A 92 13.47 -2.37 1.72
CA GLY A 92 13.86 -1.23 0.90
C GLY A 92 12.67 -0.35 0.49
N VAL A 93 11.72 -0.17 1.39
CA VAL A 93 10.51 0.61 1.10
C VAL A 93 10.83 2.10 1.10
N ASP A 94 10.51 2.78 0.02
CA ASP A 94 10.66 4.23 -0.09
C ASP A 94 9.45 4.94 0.50
N ILE A 95 8.25 4.52 0.15
CA ILE A 95 7.00 5.15 0.58
C ILE A 95 6.03 4.10 1.11
N VAL A 96 5.48 4.34 2.29
CA VAL A 96 4.36 3.56 2.82
C VAL A 96 3.07 4.31 2.51
N LEU A 97 2.12 3.63 1.88
CA LEU A 97 0.74 4.10 1.76
C LEU A 97 -0.07 3.47 2.89
N ASP A 98 -0.47 4.27 3.86
CA ASP A 98 -1.32 3.77 4.94
C ASP A 98 -2.79 3.93 4.54
N CYS A 99 -3.38 2.82 4.14
CA CYS A 99 -4.77 2.71 3.70
C CYS A 99 -5.63 1.96 4.72
N SER A 100 -5.13 1.82 5.95
CA SER A 100 -5.84 1.06 7.00
C SER A 100 -7.09 1.77 7.52
N GLY A 101 -7.13 3.09 7.43
CA GLY A 101 -8.23 3.90 7.96
C GLY A 101 -8.21 4.09 9.47
N ILE A 102 -7.28 3.45 10.18
CA ILE A 102 -7.19 3.54 11.65
C ILE A 102 -6.03 4.40 12.14
N TYR A 103 -5.08 4.68 11.26
CA TYR A 103 -3.92 5.53 11.56
C TYR A 103 -4.03 6.84 10.80
N GLY A 104 -3.56 7.92 11.38
CA GLY A 104 -3.62 9.23 10.73
C GLY A 104 -2.92 10.30 11.54
N LYS A 105 -2.37 9.95 12.70
CA LYS A 105 -1.63 10.86 13.55
C LYS A 105 -0.17 10.93 13.11
N ARG A 106 0.48 12.05 13.40
CA ARG A 106 1.91 12.20 13.13
C ARG A 106 2.74 11.10 13.79
N ALA A 107 2.38 10.69 15.01
CA ALA A 107 3.07 9.60 15.70
C ALA A 107 3.00 8.28 14.92
N ASP A 108 1.88 8.00 14.25
CA ASP A 108 1.73 6.79 13.42
C ASP A 108 2.68 6.84 12.22
N GLY A 109 2.76 7.98 11.57
CA GLY A 109 3.71 8.18 10.47
C GLY A 109 5.15 8.04 10.90
N GLU A 110 5.49 8.58 12.07
CA GLU A 110 6.83 8.46 12.63
C GLU A 110 7.20 7.02 12.94
N MET A 111 6.24 6.19 13.34
CA MET A 111 6.47 4.75 13.55
C MET A 111 6.82 4.04 12.24
N HIS A 112 6.15 4.38 11.14
CA HIS A 112 6.52 3.85 9.82
C HIS A 112 7.92 4.29 9.41
N LEU A 113 8.28 5.55 9.66
CA LEU A 113 9.63 6.07 9.36
C LEU A 113 10.68 5.36 10.21
N ALA A 114 10.40 5.14 11.50
CA ALA A 114 11.29 4.41 12.38
C ALA A 114 11.48 2.95 11.95
N SER A 115 10.48 2.37 11.29
CA SER A 115 10.55 1.02 10.74
C SER A 115 11.33 0.95 9.42
N GLY A 116 11.76 2.08 8.88
CA GLY A 116 12.65 2.16 7.74
C GLY A 116 12.09 2.79 6.48
N ALA A 117 10.83 3.19 6.46
CA ALA A 117 10.25 3.91 5.33
C ALA A 117 10.84 5.33 5.24
N LYS A 118 10.99 5.85 4.03
CA LYS A 118 11.50 7.21 3.83
C LYS A 118 10.39 8.25 3.89
N LYS A 119 9.19 7.88 3.44
CA LYS A 119 8.01 8.75 3.45
C LYS A 119 6.77 7.95 3.79
N VAL A 120 5.77 8.61 4.32
CA VAL A 120 4.47 8.01 4.64
C VAL A 120 3.37 8.87 4.03
N LEU A 121 2.41 8.23 3.39
CA LEU A 121 1.25 8.87 2.80
C LEU A 121 -0.01 8.20 3.36
N PHE A 122 -0.87 8.96 4.01
CA PHE A 122 -2.16 8.46 4.47
C PHE A 122 -3.21 8.65 3.38
N SER A 123 -4.05 7.64 3.18
CA SER A 123 -5.11 7.67 2.16
C SER A 123 -6.36 8.45 2.60
N HIS A 124 -6.37 8.98 3.81
CA HIS A 124 -7.49 9.71 4.39
C HIS A 124 -6.96 10.92 5.15
N PRO A 125 -7.80 11.91 5.50
CA PRO A 125 -7.34 13.07 6.26
C PRO A 125 -6.69 12.66 7.58
N GLY A 126 -5.52 13.20 7.83
CA GLY A 126 -4.77 12.96 9.05
C GLY A 126 -4.90 14.13 10.04
N SER A 127 -4.07 14.10 11.07
CA SER A 127 -4.02 15.18 12.05
C SER A 127 -3.47 16.45 11.42
N SER A 128 -3.79 17.60 12.02
CA SER A 128 -3.40 18.91 11.48
C SER A 128 -1.89 19.19 11.52
N ASP A 129 -1.15 18.43 12.30
CA ASP A 129 0.31 18.58 12.45
C ASP A 129 1.13 17.78 11.43
N LEU A 130 0.49 17.16 10.45
CA LEU A 130 1.19 16.51 9.34
C LEU A 130 1.85 17.56 8.44
N ASP A 131 2.90 17.15 7.72
CA ASP A 131 3.68 18.05 6.85
C ASP A 131 2.83 18.67 5.75
N ALA A 132 1.89 17.91 5.20
CA ALA A 132 0.97 18.41 4.18
C ALA A 132 -0.34 17.62 4.18
N THR A 133 -1.43 18.29 3.83
CA THR A 133 -2.70 17.66 3.51
C THR A 133 -3.04 18.07 2.09
N VAL A 134 -3.17 17.07 1.18
CA VAL A 134 -3.19 17.29 -0.26
C VAL A 134 -4.48 16.76 -0.86
N ILE A 135 -5.08 17.56 -1.74
CA ILE A 135 -6.20 17.14 -2.58
C ILE A 135 -5.73 17.25 -4.04
N TYR A 136 -5.74 16.13 -4.76
CA TYR A 136 -5.28 16.11 -6.15
C TYR A 136 -6.12 17.07 -7.00
N GLY A 137 -5.43 17.86 -7.82
CA GLY A 137 -6.06 18.89 -8.63
C GLY A 137 -6.24 20.22 -7.93
N VAL A 138 -6.07 20.27 -6.59
CA VAL A 138 -6.21 21.50 -5.80
C VAL A 138 -4.85 21.98 -5.30
N ASN A 139 -4.15 21.15 -4.52
CA ASN A 139 -2.87 21.54 -3.92
C ASN A 139 -1.81 20.43 -3.98
N HIS A 140 -1.93 19.49 -4.90
CA HIS A 140 -1.00 18.36 -5.02
C HIS A 140 0.45 18.79 -5.31
N GLN A 141 0.67 20.00 -5.76
CA GLN A 141 2.01 20.54 -6.02
C GLN A 141 2.81 20.80 -4.74
N GLN A 142 2.20 20.71 -3.56
CA GLN A 142 2.88 20.82 -2.27
C GLN A 142 3.72 19.56 -1.93
N LEU A 143 3.56 18.48 -2.64
CA LEU A 143 4.28 17.22 -2.39
C LEU A 143 5.78 17.32 -2.72
#